data_0206dcbbaca69111055335bb238a5e9f
#
_entry.id   0206dcbbaca69111055335bb238a5e9f
#
_cell.length_a   1.000
_cell.length_b   1.000
_cell.length_c   1.000
_cell.angle_alpha   90.00
_cell.angle_beta   90.00
_cell.angle_gamma   90.00
#
_symmetry.space_group_name_H-M   'P 1'
#
loop_
_entity.id
_entity.type
_entity.pdbx_description
1 polymer ?
#
loop_
_entity_poly.entity_id
_entity_poly.type
_entity_poly.pdbx_seq_one_letter_code
_entity_poly.pdbx_strand_id
1 'polypeptide(L)'
;MSNKLPNVPRRRQVLDDLKPYIQGSGAHPGEENWVKLSFNESPYGPAPEAQQAYIDASNLIGPYGDAPQTTLRRTLAKTHDLPVENILCGNGSDELISLLIRAFLDSGDEIIVSENGFVNTRTHAIVAGAKILSAAERNWTIDVEAVLAAISPRTRIVSICNPNNPAGTFVDRSGLQQLVDSVPS
;
A
#
# COMPACT_ATOMS: atom_id res chain seq x y z
N MET A 1 20.53 -34.18 10.07
CA MET A 1 19.92 -34.08 11.42
C MET A 1 19.57 -32.62 11.63
N SER A 2 18.27 -32.26 11.62
CA SER A 2 17.80 -30.89 11.80
C SER A 2 18.01 -30.46 13.25
N ASN A 3 18.91 -29.52 13.46
CA ASN A 3 19.18 -28.92 14.77
C ASN A 3 18.01 -27.94 15.11
N LYS A 4 16.85 -28.48 15.45
CA LYS A 4 15.73 -27.68 15.96
C LYS A 4 16.12 -27.20 17.35
N LEU A 5 16.43 -25.91 17.47
CA LEU A 5 16.58 -25.26 18.77
C LEU A 5 15.27 -25.47 19.56
N PRO A 6 15.31 -26.11 20.74
CA PRO A 6 14.15 -26.23 21.60
C PRO A 6 13.83 -24.84 22.14
N ASN A 7 12.60 -24.37 21.98
CA ASN A 7 12.05 -23.09 22.45
C ASN A 7 12.02 -21.91 21.44
N VAL A 8 12.14 -22.15 20.14
CA VAL A 8 11.82 -21.09 19.17
C VAL A 8 10.30 -21.01 19.02
N PRO A 9 9.66 -19.82 19.18
CA PRO A 9 8.25 -19.67 18.95
C PRO A 9 7.86 -20.13 17.54
N ARG A 10 6.77 -20.88 17.44
CA ARG A 10 6.26 -21.34 16.14
C ARG A 10 5.70 -20.16 15.37
N ARG A 11 6.26 -19.84 14.20
CA ARG A 11 5.67 -18.87 13.29
C ARG A 11 4.39 -19.41 12.65
N ARG A 12 3.51 -18.52 12.20
CA ARG A 12 2.32 -18.89 11.44
C ARG A 12 2.74 -19.53 10.12
N GLN A 13 2.09 -20.61 9.72
CA GLN A 13 2.42 -21.36 8.50
C GLN A 13 2.26 -20.49 7.24
N VAL A 14 1.29 -19.57 7.22
CA VAL A 14 1.06 -18.63 6.12
C VAL A 14 2.30 -17.80 5.75
N LEU A 15 3.24 -17.63 6.69
CA LEU A 15 4.49 -16.91 6.44
C LEU A 15 5.50 -17.70 5.59
N ASP A 16 5.25 -18.99 5.32
CA ASP A 16 6.09 -19.79 4.45
C ASP A 16 5.93 -19.41 2.97
N ASP A 17 4.81 -18.79 2.61
CA ASP A 17 4.51 -18.29 1.26
C ASP A 17 5.10 -16.89 1.00
N LEU A 18 5.63 -16.23 2.04
CA LEU A 18 6.24 -14.91 1.88
C LEU A 18 7.63 -15.01 1.25
N LYS A 19 7.82 -14.29 0.16
CA LYS A 19 9.15 -14.02 -0.39
C LYS A 19 9.71 -12.77 0.28
N PRO A 20 11.00 -12.76 0.68
CA PRO A 20 11.64 -11.55 1.17
C PRO A 20 11.51 -10.43 0.14
N TYR A 21 11.09 -9.24 0.59
CA TYR A 21 11.14 -8.06 -0.24
C TYR A 21 12.60 -7.68 -0.45
N ILE A 22 13.06 -7.73 -1.70
CA ILE A 22 14.39 -7.27 -2.07
C ILE A 22 14.25 -5.82 -2.51
N GLN A 23 14.62 -4.91 -1.64
CA GLN A 23 14.69 -3.50 -1.98
C GLN A 23 15.72 -3.30 -3.09
N GLY A 24 15.39 -2.49 -4.10
CA GLY A 24 16.34 -2.13 -5.16
C GLY A 24 17.65 -1.60 -4.56
N SER A 25 18.79 -1.97 -5.14
CA SER A 25 20.10 -1.55 -4.62
C SER A 25 20.23 -0.03 -4.68
N GLY A 26 20.63 0.56 -3.56
CA GLY A 26 20.81 2.00 -3.43
C GLY A 26 22.15 2.52 -3.92
N ALA A 27 23.13 1.66 -4.25
CA ALA A 27 24.45 2.06 -4.72
C ALA A 27 25.08 0.94 -5.53
N HIS A 28 25.65 1.28 -6.69
CA HIS A 28 26.60 0.41 -7.39
C HIS A 28 28.01 0.82 -6.94
N PRO A 29 28.75 -0.06 -6.25
CA PRO A 29 30.13 0.24 -5.85
C PRO A 29 30.97 0.59 -7.09
N GLY A 30 31.56 1.78 -7.11
CA GLY A 30 32.47 2.21 -8.18
C GLY A 30 31.88 3.13 -9.25
N GLU A 31 30.57 3.46 -9.18
CA GLU A 31 29.95 4.44 -10.10
C GLU A 31 29.64 5.74 -9.35
N GLU A 32 30.31 6.83 -9.70
CA GLU A 32 30.15 8.11 -9.00
C GLU A 32 28.97 8.98 -9.51
N ASN A 33 28.35 8.64 -10.66
CA ASN A 33 27.37 9.51 -11.34
C ASN A 33 26.08 8.79 -11.75
N TRP A 34 25.59 7.85 -10.98
CA TRP A 34 24.33 7.19 -11.30
C TRP A 34 23.13 7.87 -10.65
N VAL A 35 21.99 7.88 -11.34
CA VAL A 35 20.73 8.44 -10.85
C VAL A 35 19.81 7.31 -10.41
N LYS A 36 19.45 7.30 -9.11
CA LYS A 36 18.54 6.33 -8.53
C LYS A 36 17.10 6.69 -8.90
N LEU A 37 16.43 5.85 -9.69
CA LEU A 37 15.03 6.05 -10.13
C LEU A 37 14.08 4.98 -9.58
N SER A 38 14.54 4.14 -8.62
CA SER A 38 13.86 2.92 -8.22
C SER A 38 12.84 3.07 -7.08
N PHE A 39 12.72 4.23 -6.42
CA PHE A 39 11.88 4.39 -5.22
C PHE A 39 10.81 5.48 -5.32
N ASN A 40 10.60 6.06 -6.49
CA ASN A 40 9.66 7.18 -6.69
C ASN A 40 9.94 8.37 -5.75
N GLU A 41 11.22 8.56 -5.35
CA GLU A 41 11.64 9.67 -4.52
C GLU A 41 11.66 10.97 -5.32
N SER A 42 11.26 12.08 -4.70
CA SER A 42 11.38 13.39 -5.33
C SER A 42 12.85 13.81 -5.46
N PRO A 43 13.35 14.13 -6.67
CA PRO A 43 14.72 14.60 -6.84
C PRO A 43 14.93 16.03 -6.29
N TYR A 44 13.87 16.74 -5.96
CA TYR A 44 13.91 18.13 -5.49
C TYR A 44 14.01 18.26 -3.96
N GLY A 45 13.93 17.15 -3.23
CA GLY A 45 13.86 17.16 -1.77
C GLY A 45 12.53 17.72 -1.21
N PRO A 46 12.48 18.01 0.08
CA PRO A 46 11.31 18.61 0.72
C PRO A 46 11.21 20.12 0.41
N ALA A 47 9.99 20.67 0.50
CA ALA A 47 9.80 22.11 0.49
C ALA A 47 10.54 22.75 1.67
N PRO A 48 11.16 23.94 1.50
CA PRO A 48 11.89 24.61 2.58
C PRO A 48 11.04 24.84 3.83
N GLU A 49 9.75 25.18 3.66
CA GLU A 49 8.81 25.39 4.76
C GLU A 49 8.53 24.08 5.52
N ALA A 50 8.47 22.95 4.83
CA ALA A 50 8.30 21.63 5.47
C ALA A 50 9.54 21.24 6.27
N GLN A 51 10.74 21.53 5.74
CA GLN A 51 11.99 21.30 6.45
C GLN A 51 12.10 22.16 7.71
N GLN A 52 11.74 23.45 7.60
CA GLN A 52 11.74 24.36 8.75
C GLN A 52 10.74 23.90 9.82
N ALA A 53 9.51 23.54 9.42
CA ALA A 53 8.50 23.03 10.34
C ALA A 53 8.96 21.75 11.07
N TYR A 54 9.70 20.86 10.39
CA TYR A 54 10.28 19.67 11.01
C TYR A 54 11.34 20.05 12.07
N ILE A 55 12.21 21.03 11.77
CA ILE A 55 13.22 21.53 12.70
C ILE A 55 12.54 22.16 13.93
N ASP A 56 11.54 23.01 13.73
CA ASP A 56 10.81 23.66 14.81
C ASP A 56 10.09 22.66 15.72
N ALA A 57 9.56 21.59 15.14
CA ALA A 57 8.87 20.52 15.86
C ALA A 57 9.83 19.62 16.68
N SER A 58 11.14 19.71 16.47
CA SER A 58 12.12 18.87 17.20
C SER A 58 12.04 19.01 18.72
N ASN A 59 11.60 20.14 19.22
CA ASN A 59 11.40 20.38 20.65
C ASN A 59 10.10 19.77 21.23
N LEU A 60 9.24 19.22 20.36
CA LEU A 60 7.93 18.65 20.73
C LEU A 60 7.94 17.12 20.80
N ILE A 61 9.10 16.49 20.68
CA ILE A 61 9.23 15.03 20.64
C ILE A 61 9.04 14.34 22.00
N GLY A 62 9.07 15.07 23.10
CA GLY A 62 8.91 14.50 24.46
C GLY A 62 7.49 14.08 24.80
N PRO A 63 6.46 14.91 24.58
CA PRO A 63 5.07 14.56 24.85
C PRO A 63 4.53 13.53 23.82
N TYR A 64 3.51 12.77 24.21
CA TYR A 64 2.73 12.00 23.25
C TYR A 64 2.11 12.92 22.20
N GLY A 65 2.15 12.49 20.95
CA GLY A 65 1.49 13.20 19.86
C GLY A 65 -0.05 13.18 19.99
N ASP A 66 -0.71 13.99 19.16
CA ASP A 66 -2.17 13.98 19.00
C ASP A 66 -2.60 12.65 18.34
N ALA A 67 -3.05 11.69 19.13
CA ALA A 67 -3.43 10.36 18.65
C ALA A 67 -4.52 10.39 17.56
N PRO A 68 -5.56 11.26 17.61
CA PRO A 68 -6.52 11.45 16.51
C PRO A 68 -5.94 12.15 15.28
N GLN A 69 -4.70 12.66 15.32
CA GLN A 69 -4.04 13.42 14.25
C GLN A 69 -4.90 14.60 13.76
N THR A 70 -5.53 15.28 14.70
CA THR A 70 -6.59 16.28 14.45
C THR A 70 -6.12 17.39 13.51
N THR A 71 -4.95 17.94 13.74
CA THR A 71 -4.39 19.04 12.94
C THR A 71 -4.11 18.59 11.50
N LEU A 72 -3.47 17.42 11.34
CA LEU A 72 -3.16 16.87 10.02
C LEU A 72 -4.44 16.56 9.24
N ARG A 73 -5.40 15.86 9.85
CA ARG A 73 -6.67 15.50 9.22
C ARG A 73 -7.48 16.72 8.79
N ARG A 74 -7.56 17.76 9.64
CA ARG A 74 -8.25 19.02 9.30
C ARG A 74 -7.57 19.76 8.14
N THR A 75 -6.23 19.75 8.12
CA THR A 75 -5.47 20.38 7.03
C THR A 75 -5.74 19.65 5.71
N LEU A 76 -5.67 18.32 5.71
CA LEU A 76 -5.96 17.51 4.53
C LEU A 76 -7.42 17.69 4.07
N ALA A 77 -8.38 17.69 4.99
CA ALA A 77 -9.78 17.94 4.71
C ALA A 77 -9.98 19.26 3.96
N LYS A 78 -9.38 20.33 4.46
CA LYS A 78 -9.42 21.66 3.82
C LYS A 78 -8.72 21.68 2.46
N THR A 79 -7.57 21.00 2.33
CA THR A 79 -6.79 21.00 1.09
C THR A 79 -7.50 20.23 -0.04
N HIS A 80 -8.21 19.17 0.30
CA HIS A 80 -8.85 18.27 -0.66
C HIS A 80 -10.35 18.46 -0.78
N ASP A 81 -10.92 19.44 -0.05
CA ASP A 81 -12.36 19.68 0.00
C ASP A 81 -13.17 18.41 0.36
N LEU A 82 -12.73 17.75 1.45
CA LEU A 82 -13.35 16.53 1.94
C LEU A 82 -13.80 16.70 3.40
N PRO A 83 -14.85 15.98 3.84
CA PRO A 83 -15.19 15.87 5.25
C PRO A 83 -14.02 15.27 6.05
N VAL A 84 -13.75 15.81 7.24
CA VAL A 84 -12.62 15.34 8.08
C VAL A 84 -12.79 13.88 8.53
N GLU A 85 -14.02 13.40 8.68
CA GLU A 85 -14.40 12.03 9.00
C GLU A 85 -14.04 11.04 7.89
N ASN A 86 -13.86 11.52 6.65
CA ASN A 86 -13.43 10.69 5.51
C ASN A 86 -11.90 10.59 5.39
N ILE A 87 -11.15 11.13 6.36
CA ILE A 87 -9.69 11.12 6.33
C ILE A 87 -9.14 10.26 7.46
N LEU A 88 -8.36 9.28 7.10
CA LEU A 88 -7.55 8.46 7.99
C LEU A 88 -6.09 8.67 7.66
N CYS A 89 -5.26 8.88 8.70
CA CYS A 89 -3.81 9.02 8.54
C CYS A 89 -3.08 7.85 9.22
N GLY A 90 -1.90 7.54 8.72
CA GLY A 90 -1.01 6.50 9.25
C GLY A 90 0.44 6.75 8.84
N ASN A 91 1.33 5.84 9.17
CA ASN A 91 2.75 5.90 8.78
C ASN A 91 2.90 5.49 7.30
N GLY A 92 2.39 6.33 6.41
CA GLY A 92 2.30 6.09 4.98
C GLY A 92 1.15 5.18 4.58
N SER A 93 0.97 5.01 3.27
CA SER A 93 -0.07 4.15 2.70
C SER A 93 0.11 2.68 3.05
N ASP A 94 1.33 2.23 3.31
CA ASP A 94 1.60 0.82 3.63
C ASP A 94 0.94 0.39 4.94
N GLU A 95 1.01 1.21 5.99
CA GLU A 95 0.30 0.95 7.24
C GLU A 95 -1.21 0.93 7.02
N LEU A 96 -1.74 1.89 6.25
CA LEU A 96 -3.18 1.98 5.98
C LEU A 96 -3.69 0.76 5.20
N ILE A 97 -2.93 0.28 4.21
CA ILE A 97 -3.23 -0.96 3.47
C ILE A 97 -3.27 -2.15 4.42
N SER A 98 -2.27 -2.26 5.31
CA SER A 98 -2.23 -3.32 6.32
C SER A 98 -3.44 -3.27 7.26
N LEU A 99 -3.81 -2.09 7.73
CA LEU A 99 -4.96 -1.89 8.62
C LEU A 99 -6.28 -2.24 7.94
N LEU A 100 -6.49 -1.79 6.68
CA LEU A 100 -7.68 -2.11 5.90
C LEU A 100 -7.81 -3.63 5.67
N ILE A 101 -6.72 -4.27 5.26
CA ILE A 101 -6.70 -5.72 5.05
C ILE A 101 -7.08 -6.46 6.35
N ARG A 102 -6.52 -6.05 7.48
CA ARG A 102 -6.81 -6.66 8.79
C ARG A 102 -8.22 -6.38 9.30
N ALA A 103 -8.84 -5.27 8.86
CA ALA A 103 -10.19 -4.89 9.25
C ALA A 103 -11.28 -5.60 8.45
N PHE A 104 -10.99 -5.96 7.19
CA PHE A 104 -12.00 -6.45 6.24
C PHE A 104 -11.76 -7.87 5.72
N LEU A 105 -10.61 -8.51 6.02
CA LEU A 105 -10.30 -9.86 5.54
C LEU A 105 -10.10 -10.82 6.69
N ASP A 106 -10.88 -11.90 6.67
CA ASP A 106 -10.64 -13.10 7.44
C ASP A 106 -9.86 -14.14 6.62
N SER A 107 -9.34 -15.16 7.30
CA SER A 107 -8.64 -16.25 6.63
C SER A 107 -9.59 -16.99 5.67
N GLY A 108 -9.20 -17.05 4.39
CA GLY A 108 -9.99 -17.67 3.32
C GLY A 108 -10.86 -16.70 2.52
N ASP A 109 -11.02 -15.47 2.97
CA ASP A 109 -11.61 -14.40 2.15
C ASP A 109 -10.73 -14.07 0.94
N GLU A 110 -11.30 -13.42 -0.06
CA GLU A 110 -10.62 -13.11 -1.30
C GLU A 110 -10.37 -11.60 -1.45
N ILE A 111 -9.14 -11.28 -1.88
CA ILE A 111 -8.75 -9.95 -2.33
C ILE A 111 -8.35 -10.01 -3.80
N ILE A 112 -8.89 -9.09 -4.59
CA ILE A 112 -8.51 -8.92 -5.99
C ILE A 112 -7.43 -7.83 -6.07
N VAL A 113 -6.36 -8.12 -6.79
CA VAL A 113 -5.26 -7.19 -7.06
C VAL A 113 -4.91 -7.27 -8.54
N SER A 114 -4.36 -6.20 -9.11
CA SER A 114 -3.82 -6.25 -10.46
C SER A 114 -2.59 -7.17 -10.55
N GLU A 115 -2.38 -7.81 -11.67
CA GLU A 115 -1.30 -8.80 -11.90
C GLU A 115 0.07 -8.21 -11.53
N ASN A 116 0.37 -7.00 -11.98
CA ASN A 116 1.61 -6.28 -11.69
C ASN A 116 1.38 -5.09 -10.75
N GLY A 117 0.39 -5.18 -9.85
CA GLY A 117 0.10 -4.13 -8.89
C GLY A 117 1.08 -4.07 -7.73
N PHE A 118 0.85 -3.11 -6.84
CA PHE A 118 1.74 -2.81 -5.71
C PHE A 118 1.95 -4.02 -4.80
N VAL A 119 3.22 -4.41 -4.66
CA VAL A 119 3.64 -5.68 -4.04
C VAL A 119 3.22 -5.81 -2.57
N ASN A 120 3.22 -4.71 -1.80
CA ASN A 120 2.93 -4.78 -0.36
C ASN A 120 1.48 -5.19 -0.08
N THR A 121 0.52 -4.84 -0.95
CA THR A 121 -0.86 -5.33 -0.82
C THR A 121 -0.90 -6.86 -0.78
N ARG A 122 -0.15 -7.53 -1.66
CA ARG A 122 -0.04 -9.00 -1.68
C ARG A 122 0.59 -9.53 -0.40
N THR A 123 1.65 -8.89 0.06
CA THR A 123 2.33 -9.26 1.31
C THR A 123 1.38 -9.22 2.50
N HIS A 124 0.63 -8.13 2.66
CA HIS A 124 -0.35 -7.99 3.75
C HIS A 124 -1.50 -8.99 3.64
N ALA A 125 -1.98 -9.26 2.41
CA ALA A 125 -3.02 -10.27 2.17
C ALA A 125 -2.56 -11.69 2.55
N ILE A 126 -1.34 -12.08 2.20
CA ILE A 126 -0.74 -13.35 2.63
C ILE A 126 -0.67 -13.43 4.15
N VAL A 127 -0.20 -12.37 4.81
CA VAL A 127 -0.13 -12.31 6.29
C VAL A 127 -1.51 -12.46 6.93
N ALA A 128 -2.56 -11.91 6.33
CA ALA A 128 -3.94 -12.10 6.79
C ALA A 128 -4.45 -13.53 6.57
N GLY A 129 -3.86 -14.29 5.65
CA GLY A 129 -4.32 -15.62 5.23
C GLY A 129 -5.43 -15.55 4.20
N ALA A 130 -5.54 -14.43 3.49
CA ALA A 130 -6.49 -14.24 2.43
C ALA A 130 -6.05 -14.91 1.12
N LYS A 131 -7.00 -15.28 0.29
CA LYS A 131 -6.75 -15.77 -1.06
C LYS A 131 -6.61 -14.59 -2.03
N ILE A 132 -5.50 -14.55 -2.74
CA ILE A 132 -5.22 -13.49 -3.70
C ILE A 132 -5.69 -13.92 -5.09
N LEU A 133 -6.58 -13.12 -5.69
CA LEU A 133 -6.98 -13.23 -7.07
C LEU A 133 -6.27 -12.15 -7.88
N SER A 134 -5.47 -12.56 -8.87
CA SER A 134 -4.78 -11.63 -9.77
C SER A 134 -5.65 -11.36 -10.99
N ALA A 135 -6.11 -10.12 -11.15
CA ALA A 135 -6.76 -9.68 -12.36
C ALA A 135 -5.72 -9.38 -13.46
N ALA A 136 -5.95 -9.89 -14.64
CA ALA A 136 -5.06 -9.67 -15.79
C ALA A 136 -4.98 -8.19 -16.16
N GLU A 137 -3.87 -7.81 -16.79
CA GLU A 137 -3.64 -6.47 -17.31
C GLU A 137 -3.59 -6.48 -18.85
N ARG A 138 -3.93 -5.35 -19.46
CA ARG A 138 -3.73 -5.12 -20.89
C ARG A 138 -2.67 -4.05 -21.09
N ASN A 139 -1.56 -4.39 -21.72
CA ASN A 139 -0.45 -3.46 -21.93
C ASN A 139 0.00 -2.78 -20.64
N TRP A 140 0.17 -3.55 -19.55
CA TRP A 140 0.56 -3.10 -18.21
C TRP A 140 -0.48 -2.17 -17.53
N THR A 141 -1.66 -2.05 -18.11
CA THR A 141 -2.77 -1.26 -17.57
C THR A 141 -3.82 -2.20 -16.99
N ILE A 142 -4.37 -1.83 -15.85
CA ILE A 142 -5.43 -2.58 -15.17
C ILE A 142 -6.61 -2.76 -16.13
N ASP A 143 -7.04 -4.00 -16.33
CA ASP A 143 -8.23 -4.33 -17.09
C ASP A 143 -9.44 -4.39 -16.15
N VAL A 144 -10.29 -3.37 -16.20
CA VAL A 144 -11.49 -3.25 -15.34
C VAL A 144 -12.42 -4.45 -15.51
N GLU A 145 -12.60 -4.94 -16.74
CA GLU A 145 -13.44 -6.13 -17.00
C GLU A 145 -12.85 -7.39 -16.34
N ALA A 146 -11.54 -7.55 -16.41
CA ALA A 146 -10.87 -8.67 -15.74
C ALA A 146 -11.01 -8.59 -14.20
N VAL A 147 -10.95 -7.38 -13.63
CA VAL A 147 -11.20 -7.17 -12.20
C VAL A 147 -12.62 -7.56 -11.84
N LEU A 148 -13.63 -7.07 -12.59
CA LEU A 148 -15.04 -7.36 -12.35
C LEU A 148 -15.35 -8.84 -12.50
N ALA A 149 -14.76 -9.50 -13.51
CA ALA A 149 -14.96 -10.93 -13.76
C ALA A 149 -14.35 -11.82 -12.64
N ALA A 150 -13.38 -11.31 -11.90
CA ALA A 150 -12.76 -12.04 -10.79
C ALA A 150 -13.57 -11.98 -9.49
N ILE A 151 -14.58 -11.12 -9.39
CA ILE A 151 -15.38 -10.94 -8.18
C ILE A 151 -16.21 -12.21 -7.90
N SER A 152 -16.13 -12.68 -6.65
CA SER A 152 -16.90 -13.80 -6.14
C SER A 152 -17.64 -13.43 -4.84
N PRO A 153 -18.56 -14.26 -4.35
CA PRO A 153 -19.19 -14.03 -3.04
C PRO A 153 -18.21 -13.96 -1.85
N ARG A 154 -16.96 -14.41 -2.02
CA ARG A 154 -15.89 -14.33 -1.00
C ARG A 154 -15.00 -13.12 -1.17
N THR A 155 -15.13 -12.37 -2.23
CA THR A 155 -14.35 -11.15 -2.44
C THR A 155 -14.78 -10.09 -1.42
N ARG A 156 -13.83 -9.57 -0.65
CA ARG A 156 -14.04 -8.50 0.33
C ARG A 156 -13.34 -7.22 -0.06
N ILE A 157 -12.22 -7.33 -0.77
CA ILE A 157 -11.42 -6.17 -1.17
C ILE A 157 -11.07 -6.29 -2.65
N VAL A 158 -11.24 -5.18 -3.38
CA VAL A 158 -10.62 -4.93 -4.68
C VAL A 158 -9.59 -3.83 -4.49
N SER A 159 -8.32 -4.15 -4.68
CA SER A 159 -7.21 -3.20 -4.48
C SER A 159 -6.63 -2.75 -5.81
N ILE A 160 -6.81 -1.48 -6.12
CA ILE A 160 -6.33 -0.83 -7.34
C ILE A 160 -5.30 0.24 -6.98
N CYS A 161 -4.14 0.18 -7.63
CA CYS A 161 -3.11 1.23 -7.57
C CYS A 161 -3.24 2.08 -8.86
N ASN A 162 -3.65 3.33 -8.73
CA ASN A 162 -3.89 4.20 -9.89
C ASN A 162 -3.32 5.61 -9.66
N PRO A 163 -2.29 6.05 -10.39
CA PRO A 163 -1.51 5.32 -11.40
C PRO A 163 -0.88 4.04 -10.87
N ASN A 164 -0.72 3.00 -11.72
CA ASN A 164 -0.21 1.70 -11.30
C ASN A 164 1.29 1.77 -10.93
N ASN A 165 1.66 1.21 -9.80
CA ASN A 165 3.05 1.05 -9.40
C ASN A 165 3.42 -0.45 -9.54
N PRO A 166 4.44 -0.84 -10.34
CA PRO A 166 5.50 0.02 -10.92
C PRO A 166 5.26 0.51 -12.35
N ALA A 167 4.20 0.11 -13.04
CA ALA A 167 4.05 0.31 -14.50
C ALA A 167 3.86 1.78 -14.91
N GLY A 168 3.34 2.65 -14.02
CA GLY A 168 3.06 4.05 -14.32
C GLY A 168 1.85 4.28 -15.23
N THR A 169 1.19 3.22 -15.68
CA THR A 169 -0.06 3.29 -16.46
C THR A 169 -1.24 3.66 -15.57
N PHE A 170 -2.32 4.15 -16.15
CA PHE A 170 -3.51 4.51 -15.37
C PHE A 170 -4.81 4.13 -16.08
N VAL A 171 -5.81 3.85 -15.27
CA VAL A 171 -7.20 3.75 -15.68
C VAL A 171 -7.81 5.14 -15.59
N ASP A 172 -8.49 5.56 -16.64
CA ASP A 172 -9.15 6.86 -16.67
C ASP A 172 -10.38 6.93 -15.73
N ARG A 173 -10.96 8.13 -15.63
CA ARG A 173 -12.10 8.36 -14.74
C ARG A 173 -13.30 7.48 -15.11
N SER A 174 -13.54 7.23 -16.39
CA SER A 174 -14.68 6.42 -16.86
C SER A 174 -14.52 4.96 -16.44
N GLY A 175 -13.31 4.40 -16.59
CA GLY A 175 -13.02 3.04 -16.14
C GLY A 175 -13.09 2.88 -14.61
N LEU A 176 -12.60 3.86 -13.85
CA LEU A 176 -12.75 3.85 -12.38
C LEU A 176 -14.22 3.96 -11.96
N GLN A 177 -15.00 4.80 -12.63
CA GLN A 177 -16.43 4.93 -12.35
C GLN A 177 -17.17 3.62 -12.64
N GLN A 178 -16.90 2.99 -13.79
CA GLN A 178 -17.44 1.68 -14.12
C GLN A 178 -17.13 0.65 -13.04
N LEU A 179 -15.89 0.61 -12.55
CA LEU A 179 -15.50 -0.30 -11.47
C LEU A 179 -16.34 -0.04 -10.21
N VAL A 180 -16.40 1.22 -9.75
CA VAL A 180 -17.14 1.59 -8.54
C VAL A 180 -18.63 1.26 -8.64
N ASP A 181 -19.24 1.54 -9.81
CA ASP A 181 -20.69 1.30 -10.03
C ASP A 181 -21.03 -0.19 -10.15
N SER A 182 -20.05 -1.03 -10.48
CA SER A 182 -20.26 -2.46 -10.77
C SER A 182 -19.85 -3.39 -9.64
N VAL A 183 -19.07 -2.93 -8.64
CA VAL A 183 -18.75 -3.76 -7.47
C VAL A 183 -20.00 -3.96 -6.61
N PRO A 184 -20.27 -5.19 -6.14
CA PRO A 184 -21.38 -5.44 -5.21
C PRO A 184 -21.23 -4.63 -3.91
N SER A 185 -22.36 -4.19 -3.35
CA SER A 185 -22.44 -3.49 -2.04
C SER A 185 -22.15 -4.42 -0.87
#